data_621c461c9ac620e30c1fd94e990972ae
#
_entry.id   621c461c9ac620e30c1fd94e990972ae
#
_cell.length_a   1.000
_cell.length_b   1.000
_cell.length_c   1.000
_cell.angle_alpha   90.00
_cell.angle_beta   90.00
_cell.angle_gamma   90.00
#
_symmetry.space_group_name_H-M   'P 1'
#
loop_
_entity.id
_entity.type
_entity.pdbx_description
1 polymer ?
#
loop_
_entity_poly.entity_id
_entity_poly.type
_entity_poly.pdbx_seq_one_letter_code
_entity_poly.pdbx_strand_id
1 'polypeptide(L)'
;MLFGLIWLIDAGLKWEPAFRTGFTADLKMAAQGQPGWLHGWFHLWINMVAPNSGFFAYSTAVIETLVAVAVIVGFARKFTYVGAALFSVLIWATAEGFGGPYNSSSTDIGTAVIYAVVFMGLLALDYETGPSRFSVDSLIERRVSWWHRIAEITPRGKHEKPATTTPAPVRSAPVAPAPLATGTR
;
A
#
# COMPACT_ATOMS: atom_id res chain seq x y z
N MET A 1 -3.74 -0.25 9.35
CA MET A 1 -3.84 -1.45 10.22
C MET A 1 -5.11 -2.25 9.98
N LEU A 2 -6.32 -1.69 10.08
CA LEU A 2 -7.57 -2.46 9.88
C LEU A 2 -7.60 -3.23 8.56
N PHE A 3 -7.27 -2.58 7.44
CA PHE A 3 -7.24 -3.23 6.13
C PHE A 3 -6.21 -4.38 6.07
N GLY A 4 -5.05 -4.21 6.72
CA GLY A 4 -4.06 -5.30 6.82
C GLY A 4 -4.55 -6.52 7.60
N LEU A 5 -5.40 -6.32 8.63
CA LEU A 5 -6.03 -7.42 9.35
C LEU A 5 -7.06 -8.16 8.48
N ILE A 6 -7.87 -7.43 7.73
CA ILE A 6 -8.81 -8.03 6.77
C ILE A 6 -8.04 -8.85 5.74
N TRP A 7 -6.97 -8.30 5.19
CA TRP A 7 -6.10 -9.00 4.24
C TRP A 7 -5.42 -10.23 4.85
N LEU A 8 -5.05 -10.18 6.14
CA LEU A 8 -4.47 -11.32 6.84
C LEU A 8 -5.46 -12.48 6.99
N ILE A 9 -6.74 -12.18 7.24
CA ILE A 9 -7.79 -13.19 7.28
C ILE A 9 -7.94 -13.84 5.90
N ASP A 10 -8.00 -13.04 4.84
CA ASP A 10 -8.08 -13.56 3.46
C ASP A 10 -6.85 -14.40 3.11
N ALA A 11 -5.64 -13.92 3.41
CA ALA A 11 -4.40 -14.69 3.24
C ALA A 11 -4.42 -16.01 4.01
N GLY A 12 -5.03 -16.05 5.20
CA GLY A 12 -5.21 -17.28 5.98
C GLY A 12 -6.02 -18.34 5.24
N LEU A 13 -7.07 -17.93 4.53
CA LEU A 13 -7.91 -18.83 3.73
C LEU A 13 -7.14 -19.48 2.56
N LYS A 14 -6.10 -18.81 2.04
CA LYS A 14 -5.26 -19.35 0.96
C LYS A 14 -4.39 -20.54 1.40
N TRP A 15 -4.22 -20.75 2.72
CA TRP A 15 -3.52 -21.91 3.26
C TRP A 15 -4.41 -23.15 3.38
N GLU A 16 -5.73 -23.01 3.20
CA GLU A 16 -6.65 -24.12 3.25
C GLU A 16 -6.41 -25.13 2.11
N PRO A 17 -6.54 -26.45 2.35
CA PRO A 17 -6.38 -27.46 1.32
C PRO A 17 -7.29 -27.24 0.11
N ALA A 18 -8.52 -26.77 0.36
CA ALA A 18 -9.50 -26.50 -0.69
C ALA A 18 -8.99 -25.47 -1.73
N PHE A 19 -8.37 -24.38 -1.28
CA PHE A 19 -7.77 -23.39 -2.17
C PHE A 19 -6.69 -24.00 -3.07
N ARG A 20 -5.80 -24.81 -2.50
CA ARG A 20 -4.68 -25.42 -3.24
C ARG A 20 -5.16 -26.45 -4.27
N THR A 21 -6.14 -27.27 -3.91
CA THR A 21 -6.68 -28.31 -4.82
C THR A 21 -7.59 -27.69 -5.88
N GLY A 22 -8.29 -26.60 -5.55
CA GLY A 22 -9.19 -25.87 -6.45
C GLY A 22 -8.51 -24.91 -7.41
N PHE A 23 -7.27 -24.49 -7.16
CA PHE A 23 -6.61 -23.34 -7.80
C PHE A 23 -6.70 -23.32 -9.33
N THR A 24 -6.44 -24.44 -10.01
CA THR A 24 -6.58 -24.54 -11.47
C THR A 24 -8.05 -24.61 -11.91
N ALA A 25 -8.93 -25.22 -11.10
CA ALA A 25 -10.35 -25.28 -11.40
C ALA A 25 -10.99 -23.88 -11.37
N ASP A 26 -10.64 -23.06 -10.38
CA ASP A 26 -11.10 -21.68 -10.24
C ASP A 26 -10.68 -20.83 -11.45
N LEU A 27 -9.42 -20.96 -11.89
CA LEU A 27 -8.93 -20.29 -13.08
C LEU A 27 -9.67 -20.73 -14.37
N LYS A 28 -9.98 -22.02 -14.48
CA LYS A 28 -10.79 -22.53 -15.60
C LYS A 28 -12.23 -22.04 -15.53
N MET A 29 -12.82 -21.94 -14.35
CA MET A 29 -14.16 -21.36 -14.17
C MET A 29 -14.16 -19.87 -14.56
N ALA A 30 -13.17 -19.10 -14.16
CA ALA A 30 -13.02 -17.71 -14.55
C ALA A 30 -12.93 -17.50 -16.07
N ALA A 31 -12.43 -18.49 -16.81
CA ALA A 31 -12.35 -18.47 -18.27
C ALA A 31 -13.68 -18.76 -18.96
N GLN A 32 -14.66 -19.36 -18.27
CA GLN A 32 -15.94 -19.76 -18.87
C GLN A 32 -16.82 -18.55 -19.17
N GLY A 33 -17.44 -18.55 -20.34
CA GLY A 33 -18.35 -17.48 -20.76
C GLY A 33 -17.67 -16.17 -21.13
N GLN A 34 -16.35 -16.11 -21.12
CA GLN A 34 -15.58 -14.92 -21.49
C GLN A 34 -15.67 -14.63 -23.01
N PRO A 35 -15.59 -13.36 -23.41
CA PRO A 35 -15.55 -12.99 -24.83
C PRO A 35 -14.36 -13.63 -25.55
N GLY A 36 -14.52 -13.95 -26.84
CA GLY A 36 -13.51 -14.66 -27.63
C GLY A 36 -12.14 -14.00 -27.66
N TRP A 37 -12.05 -12.67 -27.55
CA TRP A 37 -10.78 -11.94 -27.51
C TRP A 37 -9.99 -12.17 -26.22
N LEU A 38 -10.63 -12.62 -25.11
CA LEU A 38 -9.97 -12.99 -23.86
C LEU A 38 -9.50 -14.47 -23.81
N HIS A 39 -9.96 -15.31 -24.73
CA HIS A 39 -9.60 -16.74 -24.71
C HIS A 39 -8.07 -16.95 -24.72
N GLY A 40 -7.32 -16.18 -25.51
CA GLY A 40 -5.86 -16.25 -25.55
C GLY A 40 -5.20 -15.95 -24.19
N TRP A 41 -5.74 -14.98 -23.44
CA TRP A 41 -5.29 -14.63 -22.10
C TRP A 41 -5.48 -15.80 -21.12
N PHE A 42 -6.68 -16.38 -21.06
CA PHE A 42 -6.94 -17.49 -20.14
C PHE A 42 -6.21 -18.76 -20.54
N HIS A 43 -6.09 -19.06 -21.85
CA HIS A 43 -5.27 -20.18 -22.31
C HIS A 43 -3.82 -20.06 -21.87
N LEU A 44 -3.22 -18.88 -21.98
CA LEU A 44 -1.86 -18.62 -21.51
C LEU A 44 -1.72 -18.96 -20.02
N TRP A 45 -2.60 -18.40 -19.18
CA TRP A 45 -2.55 -18.61 -17.74
C TRP A 45 -2.84 -20.06 -17.33
N ILE A 46 -3.85 -20.68 -17.90
CA ILE A 46 -4.18 -22.08 -17.62
C ILE A 46 -3.00 -23.00 -17.98
N ASN A 47 -2.39 -22.82 -19.16
CA ASN A 47 -1.26 -23.65 -19.60
C ASN A 47 -0.01 -23.44 -18.74
N MET A 48 0.19 -22.24 -18.20
CA MET A 48 1.30 -21.95 -17.32
C MET A 48 1.07 -22.52 -15.91
N VAL A 49 -0.14 -22.37 -15.39
CA VAL A 49 -0.49 -22.71 -14.01
C VAL A 49 -0.77 -24.21 -13.82
N ALA A 50 -1.50 -24.85 -14.76
CA ALA A 50 -1.98 -26.21 -14.58
C ALA A 50 -0.88 -27.25 -14.32
N PRO A 51 0.31 -27.20 -14.96
CA PRO A 51 1.38 -28.16 -14.70
C PRO A 51 2.00 -28.02 -13.30
N ASN A 52 1.89 -26.82 -12.69
CA ASN A 52 2.54 -26.46 -11.42
C ASN A 52 1.56 -25.77 -10.47
N SER A 53 0.30 -26.20 -10.43
CA SER A 53 -0.77 -25.54 -9.66
C SER A 53 -0.43 -25.37 -8.18
N GLY A 54 0.21 -26.35 -7.57
CA GLY A 54 0.67 -26.29 -6.18
C GLY A 54 1.68 -25.16 -5.95
N PHE A 55 2.64 -25.00 -6.84
CA PHE A 55 3.61 -23.89 -6.75
C PHE A 55 2.91 -22.52 -6.80
N PHE A 56 1.98 -22.32 -7.73
CA PHE A 56 1.26 -21.07 -7.84
C PHE A 56 0.34 -20.82 -6.65
N ALA A 57 -0.37 -21.84 -6.16
CA ALA A 57 -1.23 -21.72 -4.98
C ALA A 57 -0.43 -21.36 -3.72
N TYR A 58 0.69 -22.03 -3.47
CA TYR A 58 1.57 -21.69 -2.34
C TYR A 58 2.20 -20.32 -2.49
N SER A 59 2.63 -19.94 -3.71
CA SER A 59 3.19 -18.61 -3.96
C SER A 59 2.17 -17.53 -3.67
N THR A 60 0.90 -17.71 -4.09
CA THR A 60 -0.20 -16.80 -3.76
C THR A 60 -0.38 -16.66 -2.25
N ALA A 61 -0.49 -17.78 -1.51
CA ALA A 61 -0.65 -17.77 -0.06
C ALA A 61 0.51 -17.05 0.66
N VAL A 62 1.75 -17.30 0.22
CA VAL A 62 2.95 -16.64 0.78
C VAL A 62 2.94 -15.14 0.48
N ILE A 63 2.70 -14.74 -0.77
CA ILE A 63 2.68 -13.33 -1.17
C ILE A 63 1.59 -12.57 -0.39
N GLU A 64 0.38 -13.11 -0.31
CA GLU A 64 -0.71 -12.47 0.44
C GLU A 64 -0.39 -12.34 1.93
N THR A 65 0.22 -13.37 2.53
CA THR A 65 0.65 -13.32 3.93
C THR A 65 1.73 -12.24 4.14
N LEU A 66 2.72 -12.17 3.25
CA LEU A 66 3.78 -11.14 3.33
C LEU A 66 3.21 -9.73 3.17
N VAL A 67 2.29 -9.54 2.23
CA VAL A 67 1.58 -8.26 2.04
C VAL A 67 0.81 -7.89 3.31
N ALA A 68 0.03 -8.83 3.87
CA ALA A 68 -0.72 -8.60 5.10
C ALA A 68 0.17 -8.12 6.25
N VAL A 69 1.25 -8.86 6.51
CA VAL A 69 2.22 -8.52 7.56
C VAL A 69 2.87 -7.16 7.28
N ALA A 70 3.34 -6.92 6.06
CA ALA A 70 3.99 -5.66 5.68
C ALA A 70 3.05 -4.46 5.86
N VAL A 71 1.76 -4.58 5.50
CA VAL A 71 0.75 -3.54 5.70
C VAL A 71 0.48 -3.29 7.19
N ILE A 72 0.40 -4.34 8.01
CA ILE A 72 0.14 -4.22 9.45
C ILE A 72 1.28 -3.51 10.16
N VAL A 73 2.53 -3.91 9.87
CA VAL A 73 3.71 -3.34 10.53
C VAL A 73 4.23 -2.06 9.88
N GLY A 74 3.72 -1.71 8.69
CA GLY A 74 4.19 -0.55 7.92
C GLY A 74 5.63 -0.71 7.43
N PHE A 75 5.90 -1.82 6.72
CA PHE A 75 7.22 -2.15 6.17
C PHE A 75 7.27 -1.91 4.65
N ALA A 76 8.31 -1.20 4.19
CA ALA A 76 8.55 -0.89 2.77
C ALA A 76 7.28 -0.40 2.05
N ARG A 77 6.52 0.51 2.68
CA ARG A 77 5.13 0.89 2.35
C ARG A 77 4.91 1.17 0.87
N LYS A 78 5.77 1.98 0.25
CA LYS A 78 5.70 2.29 -1.18
C LYS A 78 5.69 1.01 -2.04
N PHE A 79 6.66 0.13 -1.83
CA PHE A 79 6.76 -1.12 -2.59
C PHE A 79 5.63 -2.09 -2.24
N THR A 80 5.26 -2.17 -0.96
CA THR A 80 4.15 -3.01 -0.49
C THR A 80 2.83 -2.59 -1.14
N TYR A 81 2.50 -1.30 -1.14
CA TYR A 81 1.22 -0.84 -1.70
C TYR A 81 1.19 -0.95 -3.22
N VAL A 82 2.27 -0.58 -3.91
CA VAL A 82 2.36 -0.74 -5.37
C VAL A 82 2.33 -2.22 -5.77
N GLY A 83 3.13 -3.05 -5.11
CA GLY A 83 3.19 -4.49 -5.38
C GLY A 83 1.85 -5.18 -5.11
N ALA A 84 1.21 -4.84 -3.98
CA ALA A 84 -0.10 -5.39 -3.63
C ALA A 84 -1.21 -4.92 -4.59
N ALA A 85 -1.19 -3.66 -5.04
CA ALA A 85 -2.13 -3.18 -6.05
C ALA A 85 -1.96 -3.94 -7.38
N LEU A 86 -0.73 -4.11 -7.85
CA LEU A 86 -0.45 -4.87 -9.08
C LEU A 86 -0.83 -6.35 -8.93
N PHE A 87 -0.56 -6.95 -7.78
CA PHE A 87 -0.94 -8.33 -7.49
C PHE A 87 -2.46 -8.50 -7.43
N SER A 88 -3.17 -7.55 -6.83
CA SER A 88 -4.64 -7.52 -6.82
C SER A 88 -5.21 -7.41 -8.24
N VAL A 89 -4.65 -6.55 -9.09
CA VAL A 89 -5.04 -6.46 -10.51
C VAL A 89 -4.79 -7.78 -11.24
N LEU A 90 -3.69 -8.48 -10.93
CA LEU A 90 -3.39 -9.78 -11.51
C LEU A 90 -4.43 -10.84 -11.09
N ILE A 91 -4.80 -10.90 -9.81
CA ILE A 91 -5.86 -11.79 -9.32
C ILE A 91 -7.17 -11.48 -10.03
N TRP A 92 -7.54 -10.20 -10.12
CA TRP A 92 -8.74 -9.75 -10.82
C TRP A 92 -8.76 -10.18 -12.30
N ALA A 93 -7.63 -10.02 -12.99
CA ALA A 93 -7.50 -10.35 -14.40
C ALA A 93 -7.43 -11.87 -14.69
N THR A 94 -7.17 -12.68 -13.68
CA THR A 94 -7.01 -14.14 -13.81
C THR A 94 -8.10 -14.90 -13.05
N ALA A 95 -7.98 -15.06 -11.76
CA ALA A 95 -8.86 -15.88 -10.93
C ALA A 95 -10.29 -15.33 -10.82
N GLU A 96 -10.48 -14.00 -10.90
CA GLU A 96 -11.80 -13.36 -10.91
C GLU A 96 -12.33 -13.06 -12.33
N GLY A 97 -11.61 -13.45 -13.39
CA GLY A 97 -12.08 -13.32 -14.76
C GLY A 97 -12.43 -11.88 -15.17
N PHE A 98 -11.68 -10.88 -14.69
CA PHE A 98 -11.99 -9.45 -14.81
C PHE A 98 -13.35 -9.05 -14.17
N GLY A 99 -13.86 -9.84 -13.23
CA GLY A 99 -15.20 -9.69 -12.67
C GLY A 99 -16.34 -10.16 -13.60
N GLY A 100 -16.00 -10.71 -14.77
CA GLY A 100 -16.97 -11.16 -15.79
C GLY A 100 -17.24 -12.67 -15.75
N PRO A 101 -18.03 -13.15 -16.71
CA PRO A 101 -18.60 -12.41 -17.85
C PRO A 101 -19.74 -11.46 -17.44
N TYR A 102 -19.74 -10.24 -17.96
CA TYR A 102 -20.78 -9.25 -17.66
C TYR A 102 -22.06 -9.53 -18.46
N ASN A 103 -23.09 -9.96 -17.75
CA ASN A 103 -24.41 -10.23 -18.29
C ASN A 103 -25.48 -9.78 -17.26
N SER A 104 -26.76 -10.05 -17.55
CA SER A 104 -27.88 -9.64 -16.70
C SER A 104 -27.88 -10.27 -15.29
N SER A 105 -27.07 -11.31 -15.06
CA SER A 105 -26.93 -11.97 -13.76
C SER A 105 -25.64 -11.58 -13.01
N SER A 106 -24.81 -10.70 -13.57
CA SER A 106 -23.60 -10.24 -12.93
C SER A 106 -23.95 -9.34 -11.73
N THR A 107 -23.34 -9.61 -10.56
CA THR A 107 -23.65 -8.95 -9.28
C THR A 107 -22.58 -7.99 -8.83
N ASP A 108 -21.33 -8.16 -9.27
CA ASP A 108 -20.20 -7.32 -8.88
C ASP A 108 -19.10 -7.28 -9.95
N ILE A 109 -18.09 -6.47 -9.74
CA ILE A 109 -16.93 -6.29 -10.63
C ILE A 109 -15.69 -7.08 -10.18
N GLY A 110 -15.81 -7.88 -9.14
CA GLY A 110 -14.70 -8.60 -8.51
C GLY A 110 -14.12 -7.87 -7.31
N THR A 111 -13.72 -8.64 -6.32
CA THR A 111 -13.20 -8.10 -5.03
C THR A 111 -11.77 -7.59 -5.18
N ALA A 112 -10.94 -8.25 -5.97
CA ALA A 112 -9.52 -7.92 -6.08
C ALA A 112 -9.27 -6.55 -6.72
N VAL A 113 -10.11 -6.08 -7.64
CA VAL A 113 -10.01 -4.73 -8.19
C VAL A 113 -10.30 -3.66 -7.13
N ILE A 114 -11.22 -3.93 -6.21
CA ILE A 114 -11.50 -3.04 -5.07
C ILE A 114 -10.27 -2.96 -4.16
N TYR A 115 -9.61 -4.08 -3.90
CA TYR A 115 -8.35 -4.10 -3.13
C TYR A 115 -7.25 -3.30 -3.82
N ALA A 116 -7.13 -3.39 -5.14
CA ALA A 116 -6.17 -2.56 -5.89
C ALA A 116 -6.43 -1.06 -5.66
N VAL A 117 -7.69 -0.64 -5.73
CA VAL A 117 -8.09 0.77 -5.46
C VAL A 117 -7.76 1.17 -4.02
N VAL A 118 -8.02 0.30 -3.04
CA VAL A 118 -7.67 0.57 -1.63
C VAL A 118 -6.17 0.73 -1.45
N PHE A 119 -5.33 -0.12 -2.07
CA PHE A 119 -3.88 0.02 -2.00
C PHE A 119 -3.39 1.32 -2.64
N MET A 120 -3.96 1.72 -3.76
CA MET A 120 -3.66 3.02 -4.39
C MET A 120 -4.09 4.19 -3.49
N GLY A 121 -5.23 4.07 -2.81
CA GLY A 121 -5.67 5.04 -1.81
C GLY A 121 -4.72 5.14 -0.61
N LEU A 122 -4.23 3.99 -0.10
CA LEU A 122 -3.23 3.96 0.96
C LEU A 122 -1.91 4.59 0.52
N LEU A 123 -1.50 4.37 -0.73
CA LEU A 123 -0.31 4.97 -1.33
C LEU A 123 -0.45 6.50 -1.43
N ALA A 124 -1.61 6.99 -1.86
CA ALA A 124 -1.92 8.42 -1.92
C ALA A 124 -1.95 9.05 -0.52
N LEU A 125 -2.54 8.36 0.46
CA LEU A 125 -2.57 8.80 1.84
C LEU A 125 -1.15 8.88 2.43
N ASP A 126 -0.31 7.88 2.19
CA ASP A 126 1.09 7.88 2.63
C ASP A 126 1.89 9.05 2.03
N TYR A 127 1.61 9.41 0.77
CA TYR A 127 2.19 10.58 0.12
C TYR A 127 1.82 11.90 0.81
N GLU A 128 0.57 12.04 1.27
CA GLU A 128 0.09 13.27 1.92
C GLU A 128 0.48 13.38 3.40
N THR A 129 0.41 12.26 4.14
CA THR A 129 0.58 12.27 5.60
C THR A 129 1.99 11.92 6.07
N GLY A 130 2.79 11.27 5.20
CA GLY A 130 4.11 10.73 5.54
C GLY A 130 4.03 9.51 6.49
N PRO A 131 5.21 9.07 6.97
CA PRO A 131 5.34 7.86 7.76
C PRO A 131 4.67 7.97 9.14
N SER A 132 3.94 6.94 9.53
CA SER A 132 3.48 6.79 10.91
C SER A 132 4.69 6.55 11.83
N ARG A 133 4.71 7.20 12.99
CA ARG A 133 5.76 7.00 14.00
C ARG A 133 5.88 5.57 14.51
N PHE A 134 4.83 4.77 14.35
CA PHE A 134 4.76 3.38 14.77
C PHE A 134 5.08 2.39 13.65
N SER A 135 5.41 2.86 12.44
CA SER A 135 5.79 1.98 11.34
C SER A 135 7.22 1.46 11.50
N VAL A 136 7.45 0.24 11.04
CA VAL A 136 8.81 -0.34 10.98
C VAL A 136 9.72 0.51 10.10
N ASP A 137 9.18 1.11 9.04
CA ASP A 137 9.92 2.03 8.19
C ASP A 137 10.51 3.20 8.98
N SER A 138 9.73 3.80 9.90
CA SER A 138 10.21 4.91 10.73
C SER A 138 11.35 4.52 11.65
N LEU A 139 11.42 3.26 12.10
CA LEU A 139 12.51 2.74 12.92
C LEU A 139 13.78 2.48 12.10
N ILE A 140 13.61 1.94 10.89
CA ILE A 140 14.72 1.66 9.98
C ILE A 140 15.35 2.95 9.48
N GLU A 141 14.55 3.95 9.09
CA GLU A 141 15.02 5.26 8.60
C GLU A 141 15.92 6.00 9.59
N ARG A 142 15.70 5.80 10.88
CA ARG A 142 16.60 6.36 11.94
C ARG A 142 18.01 5.81 11.86
N ARG A 143 18.21 4.62 11.30
CA ARG A 143 19.51 3.94 11.21
C ARG A 143 20.06 3.89 9.80
N VAL A 144 19.18 3.90 8.78
CA VAL A 144 19.52 3.67 7.37
C VAL A 144 18.98 4.83 6.53
N SER A 145 19.83 5.79 6.24
CA SER A 145 19.43 7.07 5.59
C SER A 145 18.85 6.90 4.17
N TRP A 146 19.18 5.84 3.44
CA TRP A 146 18.66 5.60 2.09
C TRP A 146 17.32 4.88 2.08
N TRP A 147 16.87 4.33 3.24
CA TRP A 147 15.64 3.55 3.34
C TRP A 147 14.39 4.32 2.92
N HIS A 148 14.37 5.65 3.12
CA HIS A 148 13.27 6.51 2.69
C HIS A 148 12.94 6.38 1.20
N ARG A 149 13.92 6.06 0.33
CA ARG A 149 13.66 5.85 -1.10
C ARG A 149 12.80 4.61 -1.39
N ILE A 150 12.84 3.63 -0.50
CA ILE A 150 12.09 2.38 -0.56
C ILE A 150 10.74 2.56 0.14
N ALA A 151 10.73 3.23 1.29
CA ALA A 151 9.56 3.35 2.15
C ALA A 151 8.60 4.46 1.69
N GLU A 152 9.11 5.57 1.15
CA GLU A 152 8.34 6.78 0.89
C GLU A 152 8.36 7.20 -0.57
N ILE A 153 7.26 7.85 -1.01
CA ILE A 153 7.18 8.51 -2.32
C ILE A 153 7.64 9.97 -2.20
N THR A 154 7.44 10.57 -1.03
CA THR A 154 7.68 12.01 -0.81
C THR A 154 9.16 12.30 -0.62
N PRO A 155 9.74 13.32 -1.28
CA PRO A 155 11.10 13.75 -1.02
C PRO A 155 11.28 14.18 0.44
N ARG A 156 12.42 13.80 1.04
CA ARG A 156 12.81 14.19 2.40
C ARG A 156 12.70 15.71 2.56
N GLY A 157 11.90 16.19 3.51
CA GLY A 157 11.69 17.61 3.77
C GLY A 157 10.27 18.13 3.59
N LYS A 158 9.39 17.44 2.85
CA LYS A 158 7.99 17.90 2.68
C LYS A 158 7.21 17.82 4.02
N HIS A 159 7.57 16.90 4.90
CA HIS A 159 6.94 16.70 6.21
C HIS A 159 7.75 17.28 7.38
N GLU A 160 8.92 17.87 7.09
CA GLU A 160 9.67 18.59 8.12
C GLU A 160 8.90 19.87 8.42
N LYS A 161 8.26 19.95 9.60
CA LYS A 161 7.66 21.19 10.07
C LYS A 161 8.73 22.27 9.98
N PRO A 162 8.45 23.45 9.37
CA PRO A 162 9.38 24.55 9.44
C PRO A 162 9.77 24.74 10.91
N ALA A 163 11.07 24.70 11.16
CA ALA A 163 11.59 24.96 12.50
C ALA A 163 10.90 26.22 13.02
N THR A 164 10.17 26.09 14.11
CA THR A 164 9.54 27.24 14.75
C THR A 164 10.68 28.23 14.99
N THR A 165 10.75 29.26 14.16
CA THR A 165 11.72 30.32 14.34
C THR A 165 11.38 30.91 15.70
N THR A 166 12.12 30.52 16.72
CA THR A 166 12.06 31.18 18.01
C THR A 166 12.31 32.66 17.72
N PRO A 167 11.35 33.54 18.03
CA PRO A 167 11.57 34.95 17.80
C PRO A 167 12.90 35.34 18.46
N ALA A 168 13.80 35.95 17.69
CA ALA A 168 15.05 36.45 18.24
C ALA A 168 14.71 37.28 19.46
N PRO A 169 15.45 37.13 20.58
CA PRO A 169 15.22 37.93 21.77
C PRO A 169 15.23 39.39 21.38
N VAL A 170 14.11 40.07 21.62
CA VAL A 170 13.97 41.52 21.40
C VAL A 170 15.11 42.18 22.19
N ARG A 171 16.13 42.64 21.47
CA ARG A 171 17.20 43.39 22.06
C ARG A 171 16.57 44.68 22.59
N SER A 172 16.38 44.78 23.93
CA SER A 172 15.93 45.98 24.57
C SER A 172 16.86 47.15 24.16
N ALA A 173 16.27 48.15 23.53
CA ALA A 173 17.01 49.36 23.15
C ALA A 173 17.62 49.98 24.43
N PRO A 174 18.82 50.55 24.35
CA PRO A 174 19.43 51.23 25.48
C PRO A 174 18.50 52.36 25.94
N VAL A 175 18.16 52.37 27.21
CA VAL A 175 17.40 53.43 27.86
C VAL A 175 18.26 54.69 27.77
N ALA A 176 17.75 55.73 27.09
CA ALA A 176 18.39 57.00 27.03
C ALA A 176 18.48 57.63 28.43
N PRO A 177 19.64 58.23 28.84
CA PRO A 177 19.76 58.87 30.15
C PRO A 177 18.79 60.04 30.29
N ALA A 178 18.13 60.13 31.42
CA ALA A 178 17.22 61.21 31.75
C ALA A 178 17.95 62.56 31.71
N PRO A 179 17.31 63.63 31.17
CA PRO A 179 17.90 64.98 31.17
C PRO A 179 18.10 65.49 32.59
N LEU A 180 19.33 66.01 32.88
CA LEU A 180 19.65 66.65 34.11
C LEU A 180 18.80 67.91 34.32
N ALA A 181 18.07 67.95 35.40
CA ALA A 181 17.34 69.12 35.81
C ALA A 181 18.31 70.27 36.13
N THR A 182 18.34 71.30 35.27
CA THR A 182 19.02 72.57 35.53
C THR A 182 18.21 73.34 36.56
N GLY A 183 18.70 73.37 37.76
CA GLY A 183 18.16 74.27 38.77
C GLY A 183 18.55 75.71 38.47
N THR A 184 17.58 76.57 38.31
CA THR A 184 17.74 78.03 38.31
C THR A 184 17.51 78.55 39.70
N ARG A 185 18.51 79.34 40.15
CA ARG A 185 18.35 80.24 41.33
C ARG A 185 17.53 81.43 40.88
#